data_c05ef80744a51a9161b9b386f433053c
#
_entry.id   c05ef80744a51a9161b9b386f433053c
#
_cell.length_a   1.000
_cell.length_b   1.000
_cell.length_c   1.000
_cell.angle_alpha   90.00
_cell.angle_beta   90.00
_cell.angle_gamma   90.00
#
_symmetry.space_group_name_H-M   'P 1'
#
loop_
_entity.id
_entity.type
_entity.pdbx_description
1 polymer ?
#
loop_
_entity_poly.entity_id
_entity_poly.type
_entity_poly.pdbx_seq_one_letter_code
_entity_poly.pdbx_strand_id
1 'polypeptide(L)'
;MTLNLSMPGHDELKPRITVFGVGGAGGNAVDNMIAKQLDGVEFVVANTDAQALQQSSSSARVQLGVKVTEGLGAGARPTVGAAAAEESIEQIVDHLAGAHMCFITAGMGGGTGTGAAPIIAQAARELGVLTVGVVTKPFQFEGAKRMRQAEDGVDALQKVVDTLIIIPNQNLFRLANEKTTFTEAFSMADDVLYQGVKGVTDLMVRPGLINLDFADVRAVMDEMGKAMMGTGEATGEDRAVQAAEKAIANPLLDEISLKGAKGVLINITGSHDLTLFELDEAANRIREEVDPEANIIVGSTLDTEMEGGMRVSVVATGIDATEKTDDVPVARRSMSAPLTRTVTAEDAAPERTAEVATEAPGDEGNIAPTLCEANAYVAPHDAW
;
A
#
# COMPACT_ATOMS: atom_id res chain seq x y z
N MET A 1 -51.26 -3.27 -7.89
CA MET A 1 -49.82 -3.46 -7.80
C MET A 1 -49.15 -2.17 -8.21
N THR A 2 -48.74 -1.34 -7.27
CA THR A 2 -48.02 -0.11 -7.54
C THR A 2 -46.52 -0.46 -7.56
N LEU A 3 -45.91 -0.32 -8.75
CA LEU A 3 -44.47 -0.39 -8.92
C LEU A 3 -43.87 0.86 -8.22
N ASN A 4 -43.23 0.65 -7.05
CA ASN A 4 -42.36 1.64 -6.46
C ASN A 4 -41.00 1.56 -7.21
N LEU A 5 -40.85 2.41 -8.20
CA LEU A 5 -39.57 2.75 -8.78
C LEU A 5 -38.90 3.78 -7.84
N SER A 6 -38.07 3.33 -6.94
CA SER A 6 -37.13 4.23 -6.28
C SER A 6 -36.03 4.56 -7.27
N MET A 7 -35.81 5.85 -7.56
CA MET A 7 -34.59 6.27 -8.26
C MET A 7 -33.38 5.86 -7.39
N PRO A 8 -32.29 5.35 -8.00
CA PRO A 8 -31.03 5.19 -7.28
C PRO A 8 -30.65 6.53 -6.63
N GLY A 9 -30.33 6.51 -5.35
CA GLY A 9 -29.85 7.72 -4.66
C GLY A 9 -28.57 8.24 -5.33
N HIS A 10 -28.34 9.53 -5.25
CA HIS A 10 -27.10 10.16 -5.78
C HIS A 10 -25.80 9.52 -5.24
N ASP A 11 -25.87 8.83 -4.10
CA ASP A 11 -24.73 8.15 -3.48
C ASP A 11 -24.32 6.86 -4.22
N GLU A 12 -25.19 6.26 -5.03
CA GLU A 12 -24.89 5.06 -5.83
C GLU A 12 -24.05 5.36 -7.08
N LEU A 13 -23.87 6.63 -7.45
CA LEU A 13 -23.11 7.05 -8.61
C LEU A 13 -21.63 7.37 -8.33
N LYS A 14 -21.23 7.38 -7.05
CA LYS A 14 -19.84 7.62 -6.65
C LYS A 14 -19.06 6.31 -6.59
N PRO A 15 -17.75 6.32 -6.95
CA PRO A 15 -16.92 5.14 -6.75
C PRO A 15 -16.81 4.81 -5.27
N ARG A 16 -16.97 3.54 -4.90
CA ARG A 16 -16.73 3.07 -3.54
C ARG A 16 -15.24 2.91 -3.32
N ILE A 17 -14.70 3.69 -2.40
CA ILE A 17 -13.28 3.72 -2.06
C ILE A 17 -13.13 3.22 -0.62
N THR A 18 -12.31 2.21 -0.42
CA THR A 18 -12.00 1.66 0.90
C THR A 18 -10.57 1.99 1.28
N VAL A 19 -10.35 2.46 2.49
CA VAL A 19 -9.02 2.71 3.06
C VAL A 19 -8.76 1.67 4.15
N PHE A 20 -7.81 0.78 3.90
CA PHE A 20 -7.35 -0.22 4.85
C PHE A 20 -6.12 0.28 5.60
N GLY A 21 -6.27 0.54 6.89
CA GLY A 21 -5.16 0.83 7.80
C GLY A 21 -4.60 -0.45 8.40
N VAL A 22 -3.38 -0.85 8.05
CA VAL A 22 -2.78 -2.13 8.41
C VAL A 22 -1.67 -1.97 9.45
N GLY A 23 -1.85 -2.60 10.60
CA GLY A 23 -0.93 -2.50 11.74
C GLY A 23 -1.01 -1.16 12.47
N GLY A 24 -0.04 -0.89 13.36
CA GLY A 24 -0.08 0.30 14.21
C GLY A 24 -0.04 1.62 13.42
N ALA A 25 0.95 1.80 12.56
CA ALA A 25 1.07 3.04 11.78
C ALA A 25 -0.11 3.23 10.81
N GLY A 26 -0.58 2.16 10.15
CA GLY A 26 -1.75 2.22 9.29
C GLY A 26 -3.03 2.57 10.05
N GLY A 27 -3.20 2.03 11.26
CA GLY A 27 -4.31 2.38 12.15
C GLY A 27 -4.26 3.86 12.57
N ASN A 28 -3.10 4.36 12.97
CA ASN A 28 -2.91 5.78 13.35
C ASN A 28 -3.22 6.71 12.16
N ALA A 29 -2.76 6.35 10.95
CA ALA A 29 -3.05 7.12 9.76
C ALA A 29 -4.55 7.18 9.46
N VAL A 30 -5.27 6.07 9.60
CA VAL A 30 -6.74 6.04 9.45
C VAL A 30 -7.42 6.88 10.52
N ASP A 31 -6.99 6.78 11.78
CA ASP A 31 -7.55 7.61 12.87
C ASP A 31 -7.32 9.11 12.61
N ASN A 32 -6.16 9.49 12.06
CA ASN A 32 -5.87 10.86 11.63
C ASN A 32 -6.78 11.30 10.46
N MET A 33 -7.02 10.40 9.48
CA MET A 33 -7.94 10.66 8.36
C MET A 33 -9.38 10.89 8.85
N ILE A 34 -9.84 10.09 9.81
CA ILE A 34 -11.16 10.23 10.43
C ILE A 34 -11.25 11.54 11.22
N ALA A 35 -10.21 11.87 11.99
CA ALA A 35 -10.16 13.13 12.77
C ALA A 35 -10.19 14.37 11.87
N LYS A 36 -9.57 14.29 10.69
CA LYS A 36 -9.56 15.33 9.65
C LYS A 36 -10.77 15.28 8.71
N GLN A 37 -11.74 14.42 8.99
CA GLN A 37 -13.01 14.30 8.25
C GLN A 37 -12.79 14.08 6.74
N LEU A 38 -11.96 13.10 6.38
CA LEU A 38 -11.82 12.68 4.99
C LEU A 38 -13.11 12.00 4.53
N ASP A 39 -13.85 12.65 3.65
CA ASP A 39 -15.15 12.20 3.15
C ASP A 39 -15.03 11.28 1.93
N GLY A 40 -16.09 10.50 1.69
CA GLY A 40 -16.25 9.69 0.48
C GLY A 40 -15.46 8.39 0.46
N VAL A 41 -14.92 7.98 1.61
CA VAL A 41 -14.19 6.73 1.78
C VAL A 41 -14.74 5.91 2.95
N GLU A 42 -14.64 4.60 2.84
CA GLU A 42 -14.92 3.67 3.93
C GLU A 42 -13.61 3.29 4.63
N PHE A 43 -13.55 3.41 5.95
CA PHE A 43 -12.35 3.10 6.71
C PHE A 43 -12.44 1.72 7.35
N VAL A 44 -11.37 0.93 7.19
CA VAL A 44 -11.19 -0.37 7.84
C VAL A 44 -9.82 -0.40 8.50
N VAL A 45 -9.74 -0.75 9.77
CA VAL A 45 -8.47 -0.95 10.47
C VAL A 45 -8.25 -2.42 10.75
N ALA A 46 -7.12 -2.93 10.31
CA ALA A 46 -6.71 -4.32 10.49
C ALA A 46 -5.42 -4.40 11.31
N ASN A 47 -5.44 -5.14 12.43
CA ASN A 47 -4.29 -5.29 13.29
C ASN A 47 -4.27 -6.67 13.98
N THR A 48 -3.08 -7.15 14.29
CA THR A 48 -2.84 -8.33 15.13
C THR A 48 -2.88 -8.00 16.63
N ASP A 49 -2.80 -6.72 16.99
CA ASP A 49 -2.87 -6.22 18.35
C ASP A 49 -4.30 -5.79 18.67
N ALA A 50 -4.95 -6.53 19.58
CA ALA A 50 -6.33 -6.27 20.00
C ALA A 50 -6.47 -4.94 20.76
N GLN A 51 -5.45 -4.52 21.51
CA GLN A 51 -5.49 -3.25 22.28
C GLN A 51 -5.46 -2.06 21.32
N ALA A 52 -4.60 -2.09 20.30
CA ALA A 52 -4.53 -1.06 19.27
C ALA A 52 -5.87 -0.95 18.51
N LEU A 53 -6.51 -2.09 18.19
CA LEU A 53 -7.84 -2.09 17.55
C LEU A 53 -8.93 -1.46 18.42
N GLN A 54 -8.90 -1.66 19.72
CA GLN A 54 -9.89 -1.06 20.63
C GLN A 54 -9.78 0.47 20.71
N GLN A 55 -8.57 1.01 20.50
CA GLN A 55 -8.30 2.45 20.56
C GLN A 55 -8.65 3.16 19.25
N SER A 56 -8.74 2.44 18.14
CA SER A 56 -9.04 3.02 16.82
C SER A 56 -10.42 3.64 16.76
N SER A 57 -10.52 4.78 16.09
CA SER A 57 -11.76 5.51 15.81
C SER A 57 -12.57 4.91 14.67
N SER A 58 -12.03 3.97 13.92
CA SER A 58 -12.72 3.31 12.81
C SER A 58 -13.91 2.48 13.30
N SER A 59 -15.01 2.54 12.57
CA SER A 59 -16.19 1.71 12.81
C SER A 59 -16.01 0.26 12.39
N ALA A 60 -15.22 0.03 11.31
CA ALA A 60 -14.89 -1.30 10.82
C ALA A 60 -13.47 -1.69 11.25
N ARG A 61 -13.38 -2.80 11.96
CA ARG A 61 -12.14 -3.30 12.57
C ARG A 61 -12.00 -4.79 12.32
N VAL A 62 -10.84 -5.20 11.84
CA VAL A 62 -10.51 -6.60 11.59
C VAL A 62 -9.36 -7.02 12.49
N GLN A 63 -9.60 -7.93 13.42
CA GLN A 63 -8.54 -8.52 14.21
C GLN A 63 -7.90 -9.65 13.41
N LEU A 64 -6.65 -9.44 13.00
CA LEU A 64 -5.90 -10.41 12.19
C LEU A 64 -5.33 -11.51 13.08
N GLY A 65 -5.50 -12.77 12.65
CA GLY A 65 -4.82 -13.93 13.21
C GLY A 65 -5.09 -14.14 14.68
N VAL A 66 -6.36 -14.24 15.05
CA VAL A 66 -6.79 -14.46 16.45
C VAL A 66 -6.12 -15.71 17.06
N LYS A 67 -5.95 -16.78 16.28
CA LYS A 67 -5.27 -18.00 16.75
C LYS A 67 -3.75 -17.90 16.69
N VAL A 68 -3.22 -17.19 15.66
CA VAL A 68 -1.77 -17.06 15.43
C VAL A 68 -1.13 -16.12 16.46
N THR A 69 -1.81 -15.03 16.85
CA THR A 69 -1.24 -13.98 17.69
C THR A 69 -1.89 -13.83 19.07
N GLU A 70 -3.06 -14.45 19.28
CA GLU A 70 -3.86 -14.32 20.52
C GLU A 70 -4.16 -12.84 20.88
N GLY A 71 -4.12 -11.94 19.88
CA GLY A 71 -4.33 -10.50 20.09
C GLY A 71 -3.11 -9.75 20.66
N LEU A 72 -1.96 -10.39 20.76
CA LEU A 72 -0.74 -9.83 21.35
C LEU A 72 0.21 -9.19 20.32
N GLY A 73 -0.20 -9.12 19.05
CA GLY A 73 0.60 -8.55 17.99
C GLY A 73 1.53 -9.55 17.29
N ALA A 74 2.19 -9.12 16.20
CA ALA A 74 3.07 -9.96 15.40
C ALA A 74 4.55 -9.98 15.89
N GLY A 75 4.91 -9.20 16.90
CA GLY A 75 6.25 -9.17 17.49
C GLY A 75 7.37 -8.81 16.50
N ALA A 76 7.14 -7.83 15.62
CA ALA A 76 8.07 -7.39 14.57
C ALA A 76 8.53 -8.53 13.63
N ARG A 77 7.68 -9.54 13.42
CA ARG A 77 7.91 -10.67 12.50
C ARG A 77 6.90 -10.62 11.34
N PRO A 78 7.32 -10.22 10.12
CA PRO A 78 6.42 -10.14 8.96
C PRO A 78 5.74 -11.46 8.61
N THR A 79 6.42 -12.59 8.79
CA THR A 79 5.85 -13.93 8.57
C THR A 79 4.63 -14.22 9.46
N VAL A 80 4.64 -13.73 10.70
CA VAL A 80 3.50 -13.84 11.61
C VAL A 80 2.37 -12.91 11.16
N GLY A 81 2.69 -11.70 10.70
CA GLY A 81 1.71 -10.77 10.13
C GLY A 81 1.04 -11.31 8.88
N ALA A 82 1.79 -11.96 7.99
CA ALA A 82 1.25 -12.61 6.80
C ALA A 82 0.31 -13.77 7.17
N ALA A 83 0.76 -14.71 8.02
CA ALA A 83 -0.06 -15.82 8.48
C ALA A 83 -1.34 -15.35 9.21
N ALA A 84 -1.27 -14.24 9.95
CA ALA A 84 -2.41 -13.65 10.61
C ALA A 84 -3.43 -13.07 9.60
N ALA A 85 -2.97 -12.47 8.52
CA ALA A 85 -3.85 -11.97 7.46
C ALA A 85 -4.48 -13.13 6.66
N GLU A 86 -3.73 -14.19 6.38
CA GLU A 86 -4.24 -15.40 5.72
C GLU A 86 -5.35 -16.08 6.57
N GLU A 87 -5.17 -16.15 7.89
CA GLU A 87 -6.21 -16.67 8.79
C GLU A 87 -7.51 -15.87 8.71
N SER A 88 -7.40 -14.57 8.49
CA SER A 88 -8.54 -13.63 8.53
C SER A 88 -9.01 -13.23 7.12
N ILE A 89 -8.62 -13.96 6.09
CA ILE A 89 -8.83 -13.58 4.68
C ILE A 89 -10.33 -13.39 4.34
N GLU A 90 -11.23 -14.19 4.89
CA GLU A 90 -12.66 -14.09 4.65
C GLU A 90 -13.20 -12.72 5.11
N GLN A 91 -12.80 -12.26 6.30
CA GLN A 91 -13.21 -10.95 6.82
C GLN A 91 -12.63 -9.80 5.99
N ILE A 92 -11.40 -9.95 5.50
CA ILE A 92 -10.75 -8.96 4.63
C ILE A 92 -11.53 -8.85 3.32
N VAL A 93 -11.87 -9.98 2.69
CA VAL A 93 -12.63 -10.04 1.44
C VAL A 93 -14.02 -9.42 1.61
N ASP A 94 -14.70 -9.66 2.73
CA ASP A 94 -16.02 -9.08 3.01
C ASP A 94 -15.98 -7.53 3.00
N HIS A 95 -14.91 -6.92 3.53
CA HIS A 95 -14.75 -5.46 3.52
C HIS A 95 -14.31 -4.90 2.17
N LEU A 96 -13.71 -5.73 1.31
CA LEU A 96 -13.28 -5.34 -0.04
C LEU A 96 -14.39 -5.53 -1.07
N ALA A 97 -15.38 -6.35 -0.77
CA ALA A 97 -16.44 -6.71 -1.71
C ALA A 97 -17.23 -5.48 -2.17
N GLY A 98 -17.27 -5.27 -3.49
CA GLY A 98 -17.96 -4.14 -4.13
C GLY A 98 -17.21 -2.81 -4.06
N ALA A 99 -15.99 -2.75 -3.53
CA ALA A 99 -15.11 -1.60 -3.67
C ALA A 99 -14.60 -1.47 -5.12
N HIS A 100 -14.47 -0.24 -5.60
CA HIS A 100 -13.87 0.05 -6.89
C HIS A 100 -12.37 0.32 -6.74
N MET A 101 -11.98 0.88 -5.60
CA MET A 101 -10.61 1.22 -5.25
C MET A 101 -10.33 0.92 -3.78
N CYS A 102 -9.12 0.46 -3.51
CA CYS A 102 -8.65 0.20 -2.15
C CYS A 102 -7.29 0.88 -1.95
N PHE A 103 -7.22 1.75 -0.94
CA PHE A 103 -5.95 2.24 -0.41
C PHE A 103 -5.51 1.34 0.73
N ILE A 104 -4.26 0.90 0.69
CA ILE A 104 -3.66 0.15 1.79
C ILE A 104 -2.58 1.02 2.42
N THR A 105 -2.86 1.52 3.61
CA THR A 105 -1.91 2.33 4.37
C THR A 105 -1.24 1.51 5.45
N ALA A 106 0.10 1.53 5.47
CA ALA A 106 0.88 0.75 6.44
C ALA A 106 2.26 1.36 6.70
N GLY A 107 2.78 1.15 7.89
CA GLY A 107 4.20 1.39 8.19
C GLY A 107 5.01 0.11 7.95
N MET A 108 5.99 0.19 7.05
CA MET A 108 6.88 -0.91 6.75
C MET A 108 8.00 -1.05 7.80
N GLY A 109 8.51 -2.27 7.96
CA GLY A 109 9.56 -2.60 8.93
C GLY A 109 9.06 -3.16 10.26
N GLY A 110 7.73 -3.21 10.46
CA GLY A 110 7.08 -3.91 11.56
C GLY A 110 6.68 -5.35 11.20
N GLY A 111 5.92 -6.00 12.08
CA GLY A 111 5.39 -7.35 11.81
C GLY A 111 4.09 -7.31 11.02
N THR A 112 3.08 -6.64 11.57
CA THR A 112 1.71 -6.63 11.01
C THR A 112 1.66 -5.89 9.68
N GLY A 113 2.07 -4.62 9.64
CA GLY A 113 2.02 -3.82 8.40
C GLY A 113 2.79 -4.46 7.26
N THR A 114 4.03 -4.86 7.52
CA THR A 114 4.93 -5.46 6.51
C THR A 114 4.42 -6.79 5.98
N GLY A 115 3.87 -7.65 6.87
CA GLY A 115 3.42 -8.99 6.49
C GLY A 115 2.00 -9.04 5.95
N ALA A 116 1.07 -8.31 6.58
CA ALA A 116 -0.36 -8.37 6.23
C ALA A 116 -0.73 -7.52 5.01
N ALA A 117 -0.07 -6.37 4.80
CA ALA A 117 -0.42 -5.48 3.69
C ALA A 117 -0.33 -6.16 2.31
N PRO A 118 0.71 -6.96 1.98
CA PRO A 118 0.75 -7.68 0.70
C PRO A 118 -0.39 -8.71 0.55
N ILE A 119 -0.81 -9.38 1.62
CA ILE A 119 -1.90 -10.37 1.58
C ILE A 119 -3.24 -9.66 1.32
N ILE A 120 -3.49 -8.54 2.00
CA ILE A 120 -4.69 -7.72 1.78
C ILE A 120 -4.71 -7.16 0.35
N ALA A 121 -3.56 -6.69 -0.14
CA ALA A 121 -3.42 -6.17 -1.49
C ALA A 121 -3.71 -7.24 -2.56
N GLN A 122 -3.19 -8.44 -2.36
CA GLN A 122 -3.47 -9.56 -3.26
C GLN A 122 -4.96 -9.91 -3.28
N ALA A 123 -5.62 -9.95 -2.13
CA ALA A 123 -7.05 -10.18 -2.04
C ALA A 123 -7.86 -9.11 -2.79
N ALA A 124 -7.50 -7.82 -2.64
CA ALA A 124 -8.13 -6.73 -3.35
C ALA A 124 -7.96 -6.86 -4.88
N ARG A 125 -6.74 -7.16 -5.32
CA ARG A 125 -6.43 -7.38 -6.74
C ARG A 125 -7.18 -8.57 -7.35
N GLU A 126 -7.32 -9.69 -6.62
CA GLU A 126 -8.09 -10.85 -7.07
C GLU A 126 -9.57 -10.55 -7.25
N LEU A 127 -10.10 -9.59 -6.48
CA LEU A 127 -11.46 -9.07 -6.64
C LEU A 127 -11.60 -8.04 -7.79
N GLY A 128 -10.51 -7.67 -8.46
CA GLY A 128 -10.50 -6.65 -9.52
C GLY A 128 -10.59 -5.22 -9.02
N VAL A 129 -10.33 -5.00 -7.72
CA VAL A 129 -10.31 -3.68 -7.08
C VAL A 129 -8.99 -2.99 -7.42
N LEU A 130 -9.03 -1.73 -7.87
CA LEU A 130 -7.84 -0.92 -8.07
C LEU A 130 -7.14 -0.71 -6.73
N THR A 131 -5.91 -1.22 -6.61
CA THR A 131 -5.21 -1.30 -5.33
C THR A 131 -4.01 -0.37 -5.29
N VAL A 132 -4.05 0.60 -4.39
CA VAL A 132 -2.97 1.58 -4.19
C VAL A 132 -2.38 1.41 -2.79
N GLY A 133 -1.10 1.08 -2.74
CA GLY A 133 -0.34 1.07 -1.48
C GLY A 133 0.17 2.48 -1.15
N VAL A 134 -0.04 2.94 0.07
CA VAL A 134 0.53 4.21 0.58
C VAL A 134 1.27 3.88 1.88
N VAL A 135 2.58 3.75 1.81
CA VAL A 135 3.36 3.17 2.91
C VAL A 135 4.54 4.04 3.32
N THR A 136 4.87 3.98 4.61
CA THR A 136 6.04 4.67 5.14
C THR A 136 7.22 3.71 5.33
N LYS A 137 8.44 4.20 5.05
CA LYS A 137 9.68 3.56 5.49
C LYS A 137 10.12 4.13 6.84
N PRO A 138 10.70 3.32 7.74
CA PRO A 138 11.08 3.77 9.08
C PRO A 138 12.18 4.84 9.05
N PHE A 139 12.30 5.59 10.15
CA PHE A 139 13.43 6.49 10.38
C PHE A 139 14.72 5.70 10.55
N GLN A 140 15.86 6.33 10.26
CA GLN A 140 17.19 5.69 10.42
C GLN A 140 17.48 5.31 11.87
N PHE A 141 17.02 6.09 12.85
CA PHE A 141 17.20 5.79 14.26
C PHE A 141 16.48 4.52 14.74
N GLU A 142 15.47 4.04 13.99
CA GLU A 142 14.76 2.80 14.29
C GLU A 142 15.59 1.54 13.97
N GLY A 143 16.72 1.71 13.31
CA GLY A 143 17.77 0.71 13.12
C GLY A 143 17.73 -0.01 11.78
N ALA A 144 18.91 -0.44 11.34
CA ALA A 144 19.11 -1.04 10.02
C ALA A 144 18.34 -2.36 9.79
N LYS A 145 18.06 -3.12 10.87
CA LYS A 145 17.25 -4.34 10.75
C LYS A 145 15.83 -4.00 10.34
N ARG A 146 15.25 -2.96 10.96
CA ARG A 146 13.87 -2.52 10.65
C ARG A 146 13.79 -1.95 9.24
N MET A 147 14.81 -1.22 8.80
CA MET A 147 14.90 -0.69 7.45
C MET A 147 14.93 -1.82 6.41
N ARG A 148 15.76 -2.85 6.58
CA ARG A 148 15.79 -4.01 5.67
C ARG A 148 14.45 -4.74 5.59
N GLN A 149 13.80 -4.95 6.75
CA GLN A 149 12.46 -5.53 6.77
C GLN A 149 11.43 -4.65 6.04
N ALA A 150 11.61 -3.33 6.08
CA ALA A 150 10.76 -2.40 5.33
C ALA A 150 10.99 -2.52 3.83
N GLU A 151 12.24 -2.62 3.39
CA GLU A 151 12.59 -2.80 1.98
C GLU A 151 12.03 -4.12 1.43
N ASP A 152 12.24 -5.23 2.14
CA ASP A 152 11.67 -6.53 1.78
C ASP A 152 10.13 -6.47 1.68
N GLY A 153 9.48 -5.73 2.59
CA GLY A 153 8.03 -5.54 2.60
C GLY A 153 7.52 -4.67 1.44
N VAL A 154 8.24 -3.60 1.11
CA VAL A 154 7.97 -2.75 -0.04
C VAL A 154 8.07 -3.56 -1.34
N ASP A 155 9.12 -4.36 -1.50
CA ASP A 155 9.31 -5.20 -2.67
C ASP A 155 8.23 -6.30 -2.81
N ALA A 156 7.76 -6.83 -1.68
CA ALA A 156 6.64 -7.78 -1.67
C ALA A 156 5.32 -7.10 -2.06
N LEU A 157 5.04 -5.92 -1.49
CA LEU A 157 3.82 -5.18 -1.75
C LEU A 157 3.75 -4.65 -3.19
N GLN A 158 4.87 -4.17 -3.74
CA GLN A 158 4.96 -3.65 -5.11
C GLN A 158 4.51 -4.66 -6.17
N LYS A 159 4.69 -5.96 -5.92
CA LYS A 159 4.31 -7.03 -6.86
C LYS A 159 2.79 -7.26 -6.94
N VAL A 160 2.06 -6.83 -5.92
CA VAL A 160 0.64 -7.14 -5.74
C VAL A 160 -0.28 -5.92 -5.76
N VAL A 161 0.26 -4.71 -5.75
CA VAL A 161 -0.50 -3.46 -5.94
C VAL A 161 -0.37 -2.95 -7.37
N ASP A 162 -1.31 -2.13 -7.81
CA ASP A 162 -1.26 -1.44 -9.09
C ASP A 162 -0.31 -0.24 -9.01
N THR A 163 -0.37 0.52 -7.91
CA THR A 163 0.53 1.65 -7.63
C THR A 163 1.00 1.60 -6.18
N LEU A 164 2.27 1.90 -5.95
CA LEU A 164 2.85 1.95 -4.60
C LEU A 164 3.50 3.32 -4.33
N ILE A 165 2.85 4.11 -3.48
CA ILE A 165 3.37 5.39 -2.99
C ILE A 165 4.23 5.10 -1.75
N ILE A 166 5.51 5.45 -1.84
CA ILE A 166 6.48 5.21 -0.77
C ILE A 166 6.85 6.55 -0.13
N ILE A 167 6.74 6.62 1.19
CA ILE A 167 7.06 7.81 1.99
C ILE A 167 8.23 7.47 2.90
N PRO A 168 9.47 7.89 2.57
CA PRO A 168 10.60 7.73 3.47
C PRO A 168 10.47 8.69 4.66
N ASN A 169 10.22 8.18 5.88
CA ASN A 169 10.11 9.02 7.08
C ASN A 169 11.36 9.87 7.30
N GLN A 170 12.52 9.39 6.87
CA GLN A 170 13.78 10.14 6.96
C GLN A 170 13.72 11.50 6.26
N ASN A 171 12.96 11.61 5.16
CA ASN A 171 12.83 12.84 4.40
C ASN A 171 12.02 13.91 5.16
N LEU A 172 11.19 13.49 6.13
CA LEU A 172 10.44 14.41 6.99
C LEU A 172 11.35 15.25 7.90
N PHE A 173 12.59 14.82 8.16
CA PHE A 173 13.58 15.65 8.89
C PHE A 173 13.87 16.98 8.20
N ARG A 174 13.68 17.08 6.90
CA ARG A 174 13.86 18.33 6.14
C ARG A 174 12.73 19.33 6.38
N LEU A 175 11.57 18.82 6.84
CA LEU A 175 10.41 19.64 7.23
C LEU A 175 10.39 19.92 8.74
N ALA A 176 11.11 19.11 9.52
CA ALA A 176 11.21 19.21 10.97
C ALA A 176 12.19 20.32 11.36
N ASN A 177 12.02 20.86 12.57
CA ASN A 177 12.92 21.81 13.20
C ASN A 177 13.52 21.21 14.49
N GLU A 178 14.53 21.87 15.08
CA GLU A 178 15.21 21.40 16.31
C GLU A 178 14.29 21.21 17.53
N LYS A 179 13.10 21.80 17.51
CA LYS A 179 12.10 21.68 18.58
C LYS A 179 11.04 20.62 18.32
N THR A 180 11.04 20.01 17.12
CA THR A 180 10.07 18.99 16.75
C THR A 180 10.22 17.78 17.65
N THR A 181 9.15 17.46 18.36
CA THR A 181 9.12 16.31 19.28
C THR A 181 8.97 15.00 18.51
N PHE A 182 9.25 13.90 19.21
CA PHE A 182 9.09 12.56 18.65
C PHE A 182 7.64 12.28 18.18
N THR A 183 6.67 12.71 18.99
CA THR A 183 5.24 12.58 18.66
C THR A 183 4.88 13.38 17.42
N GLU A 184 5.38 14.61 17.30
CA GLU A 184 5.16 15.44 16.11
C GLU A 184 5.78 14.83 14.86
N ALA A 185 6.96 14.20 14.95
CA ALA A 185 7.58 13.54 13.80
C ALA A 185 6.73 12.38 13.26
N PHE A 186 6.11 11.58 14.14
CA PHE A 186 5.18 10.53 13.71
C PHE A 186 3.85 11.10 13.22
N SER A 187 3.34 12.15 13.85
CA SER A 187 2.15 12.86 13.35
C SER A 187 2.37 13.43 11.93
N MET A 188 3.57 13.92 11.63
CA MET A 188 3.92 14.35 10.26
C MET A 188 3.87 13.18 9.27
N ALA A 189 4.30 11.98 9.67
CA ALA A 189 4.21 10.79 8.82
C ALA A 189 2.74 10.41 8.56
N ASP A 190 1.90 10.45 9.60
CA ASP A 190 0.46 10.19 9.48
C ASP A 190 -0.23 11.25 8.60
N ASP A 191 0.22 12.50 8.69
CA ASP A 191 -0.27 13.60 7.84
C ASP A 191 0.09 13.42 6.37
N VAL A 192 1.27 12.91 6.08
CA VAL A 192 1.67 12.62 4.70
C VAL A 192 0.87 11.44 4.14
N LEU A 193 0.63 10.40 4.93
CA LEU A 193 -0.26 9.30 4.53
C LEU A 193 -1.68 9.81 4.25
N TYR A 194 -2.20 10.70 5.09
CA TYR A 194 -3.47 11.37 4.84
C TYR A 194 -3.47 12.16 3.52
N GLN A 195 -2.44 12.99 3.27
CA GLN A 195 -2.32 13.77 2.04
C GLN A 195 -2.25 12.87 0.80
N GLY A 196 -1.55 11.73 0.90
CA GLY A 196 -1.45 10.75 -0.18
C GLY A 196 -2.81 10.16 -0.59
N VAL A 197 -3.61 9.79 0.38
CA VAL A 197 -4.97 9.29 0.14
C VAL A 197 -5.88 10.42 -0.33
N LYS A 198 -5.86 11.57 0.38
CA LYS A 198 -6.71 12.74 0.07
C LYS A 198 -6.47 13.28 -1.34
N GLY A 199 -5.20 13.40 -1.76
CA GLY A 199 -4.84 13.97 -3.07
C GLY A 199 -5.46 13.22 -4.24
N VAL A 200 -5.70 11.92 -4.08
CA VAL A 200 -6.34 11.08 -5.10
C VAL A 200 -7.85 11.02 -4.91
N THR A 201 -8.33 10.86 -3.68
CA THR A 201 -9.77 10.73 -3.39
C THR A 201 -10.55 12.01 -3.69
N ASP A 202 -9.99 13.16 -3.37
CA ASP A 202 -10.64 14.46 -3.60
C ASP A 202 -11.00 14.67 -5.08
N LEU A 203 -10.16 14.19 -5.99
CA LEU A 203 -10.40 14.30 -7.45
C LEU A 203 -11.64 13.53 -7.93
N MET A 204 -12.03 12.48 -7.21
CA MET A 204 -13.15 11.60 -7.58
C MET A 204 -14.42 11.92 -6.79
N VAL A 205 -14.26 12.41 -5.56
CA VAL A 205 -15.37 12.52 -4.59
C VAL A 205 -15.85 13.97 -4.44
N ARG A 206 -14.92 14.94 -4.42
CA ARG A 206 -15.23 16.35 -4.25
C ARG A 206 -15.56 17.02 -5.58
N PRO A 207 -16.55 17.93 -5.59
CA PRO A 207 -16.80 18.73 -6.79
C PRO A 207 -15.62 19.67 -7.04
N GLY A 208 -15.23 19.81 -8.28
CA GLY A 208 -14.18 20.70 -8.74
C GLY A 208 -14.56 21.39 -10.05
N LEU A 209 -13.68 22.26 -10.55
CA LEU A 209 -13.85 22.89 -11.87
C LEU A 209 -13.54 21.87 -12.98
N ILE A 210 -12.59 20.99 -12.73
CA ILE A 210 -12.22 19.89 -13.60
C ILE A 210 -12.32 18.60 -12.78
N ASN A 211 -13.40 17.87 -12.97
CA ASN A 211 -13.61 16.58 -12.34
C ASN A 211 -12.99 15.48 -13.19
N LEU A 212 -12.27 14.58 -12.55
CA LEU A 212 -11.77 13.37 -13.17
C LEU A 212 -12.76 12.23 -12.94
N ASP A 213 -12.98 11.43 -13.94
CA ASP A 213 -13.69 10.18 -13.74
C ASP A 213 -12.77 9.08 -13.18
N PHE A 214 -13.37 8.01 -12.68
CA PHE A 214 -12.62 6.89 -12.12
C PHE A 214 -11.73 6.21 -13.16
N ALA A 215 -12.13 6.21 -14.44
CA ALA A 215 -11.35 5.57 -15.50
C ALA A 215 -10.06 6.34 -15.81
N ASP A 216 -10.09 7.67 -15.73
CA ASP A 216 -8.90 8.53 -15.89
C ASP A 216 -7.90 8.29 -14.75
N VAL A 217 -8.38 8.30 -13.50
CA VAL A 217 -7.52 8.01 -12.33
C VAL A 217 -6.96 6.59 -12.43
N ARG A 218 -7.78 5.62 -12.83
CA ARG A 218 -7.34 4.24 -13.02
C ARG A 218 -6.25 4.15 -14.09
N ALA A 219 -6.36 4.85 -15.21
CA ALA A 219 -5.38 4.81 -16.30
C ALA A 219 -3.98 5.27 -15.84
N VAL A 220 -3.90 6.29 -14.96
CA VAL A 220 -2.62 6.74 -14.38
C VAL A 220 -2.12 5.81 -13.30
N MET A 221 -3.03 5.28 -12.47
CA MET A 221 -2.66 4.41 -11.35
C MET A 221 -2.36 2.96 -11.78
N ASP A 222 -2.83 2.53 -12.94
CA ASP A 222 -2.56 1.19 -13.52
C ASP A 222 -1.15 1.11 -14.15
N GLU A 223 -0.44 2.24 -14.25
CA GLU A 223 0.98 2.28 -14.59
C GLU A 223 1.79 1.68 -13.43
N MET A 224 1.96 0.35 -13.49
CA MET A 224 2.61 -0.44 -12.43
C MET A 224 3.98 0.12 -12.08
N GLY A 225 4.23 0.34 -10.80
CA GLY A 225 5.53 0.81 -10.33
C GLY A 225 5.46 1.57 -9.01
N LYS A 226 6.59 2.12 -8.65
CA LYS A 226 6.69 3.05 -7.53
C LYS A 226 6.11 4.39 -7.95
N ALA A 227 5.39 5.00 -7.04
CA ALA A 227 4.90 6.34 -7.16
C ALA A 227 5.46 7.21 -6.03
N MET A 228 5.61 8.48 -6.32
CA MET A 228 5.98 9.48 -5.33
C MET A 228 5.01 10.65 -5.38
N MET A 229 4.91 11.36 -4.26
CA MET A 229 4.02 12.49 -4.14
C MET A 229 4.73 13.72 -3.59
N GLY A 230 4.29 14.89 -4.03
CA GLY A 230 4.69 16.16 -3.48
C GLY A 230 3.48 17.08 -3.34
N THR A 231 3.47 17.85 -2.26
CA THR A 231 2.43 18.83 -2.02
C THR A 231 3.06 20.18 -1.72
N GLY A 232 2.50 21.24 -2.31
CA GLY A 232 2.91 22.61 -2.05
C GLY A 232 1.71 23.51 -1.84
N GLU A 233 1.83 24.45 -0.91
CA GLU A 233 0.80 25.44 -0.62
C GLU A 233 1.38 26.85 -0.71
N ALA A 234 0.62 27.78 -1.28
CA ALA A 234 0.97 29.17 -1.35
C ALA A 234 -0.26 30.09 -1.29
N THR A 235 -0.02 31.32 -0.94
CA THR A 235 -1.02 32.40 -0.85
C THR A 235 -0.49 33.65 -1.53
N GLY A 236 -1.37 34.51 -2.02
CA GLY A 236 -1.00 35.78 -2.65
C GLY A 236 -1.04 35.76 -4.17
N GLU A 237 -0.49 36.80 -4.82
CA GLU A 237 -0.61 37.00 -6.27
C GLU A 237 0.12 35.93 -7.12
N ASP A 238 1.26 35.38 -6.65
CA ASP A 238 2.05 34.37 -7.35
C ASP A 238 1.80 32.96 -6.78
N ARG A 239 0.65 32.72 -6.14
CA ARG A 239 0.35 31.47 -5.44
C ARG A 239 0.43 30.23 -6.34
N ALA A 240 0.09 30.37 -7.62
CA ALA A 240 0.10 29.28 -8.59
C ALA A 240 1.51 28.71 -8.82
N VAL A 241 2.45 29.58 -9.19
CA VAL A 241 3.84 29.19 -9.41
C VAL A 241 4.49 28.72 -8.11
N GLN A 242 4.29 29.45 -7.03
CA GLN A 242 4.89 29.11 -5.73
C GLN A 242 4.38 27.77 -5.17
N ALA A 243 3.08 27.47 -5.31
CA ALA A 243 2.53 26.20 -4.88
C ALA A 243 3.07 25.04 -5.73
N ALA A 244 3.15 25.23 -7.06
CA ALA A 244 3.73 24.24 -7.96
C ALA A 244 5.22 24.00 -7.67
N GLU A 245 6.01 25.05 -7.49
CA GLU A 245 7.44 24.91 -7.14
C GLU A 245 7.66 24.22 -5.80
N LYS A 246 6.86 24.54 -4.79
CA LYS A 246 6.92 23.84 -3.48
C LYS A 246 6.51 22.38 -3.60
N ALA A 247 5.54 22.06 -4.47
CA ALA A 247 5.16 20.66 -4.72
C ALA A 247 6.29 19.90 -5.40
N ILE A 248 6.95 20.48 -6.42
CA ILE A 248 8.09 19.88 -7.12
C ILE A 248 9.29 19.74 -6.19
N ALA A 249 9.58 20.77 -5.39
CA ALA A 249 10.69 20.78 -4.43
C ALA A 249 10.40 20.06 -3.13
N ASN A 250 9.27 19.35 -3.06
CA ASN A 250 8.89 18.62 -1.85
C ASN A 250 9.93 17.51 -1.54
N PRO A 251 10.44 17.41 -0.30
CA PRO A 251 11.42 16.40 0.08
C PRO A 251 10.99 14.95 -0.18
N LEU A 252 9.70 14.71 -0.31
CA LEU A 252 9.15 13.37 -0.60
C LEU A 252 9.33 12.96 -2.06
N LEU A 253 9.60 13.91 -2.98
CA LEU A 253 9.93 13.67 -4.39
C LEU A 253 11.45 13.61 -4.66
N ASP A 254 12.29 13.93 -3.67
CA ASP A 254 13.71 14.32 -3.84
C ASP A 254 14.66 13.19 -4.29
N GLU A 255 14.27 11.95 -4.19
CA GLU A 255 15.15 10.83 -4.61
C GLU A 255 15.03 10.51 -6.11
N ILE A 256 14.00 11.02 -6.78
CA ILE A 256 13.69 10.63 -8.16
C ILE A 256 13.23 11.86 -8.96
N SER A 257 13.82 12.06 -10.13
CA SER A 257 13.40 13.09 -11.04
C SER A 257 12.00 12.79 -11.59
N LEU A 258 11.09 13.77 -11.60
CA LEU A 258 9.79 13.68 -12.28
C LEU A 258 9.92 13.31 -13.77
N LYS A 259 11.11 13.52 -14.35
CA LYS A 259 11.43 13.15 -15.75
C LYS A 259 11.39 11.64 -16.02
N GLY A 260 11.39 10.80 -14.99
CA GLY A 260 11.27 9.34 -15.14
C GLY A 260 9.86 8.82 -14.94
N ALA A 261 8.90 9.68 -14.65
CA ALA A 261 7.51 9.28 -14.44
C ALA A 261 6.80 9.00 -15.77
N LYS A 262 6.05 7.91 -15.84
CA LYS A 262 5.20 7.58 -17.00
C LYS A 262 3.80 8.19 -16.89
N GLY A 263 3.31 8.37 -15.65
CA GLY A 263 2.05 9.02 -15.36
C GLY A 263 2.21 10.09 -14.29
N VAL A 264 1.50 11.19 -14.42
CA VAL A 264 1.48 12.26 -13.43
C VAL A 264 0.05 12.72 -13.22
N LEU A 265 -0.39 12.64 -11.96
CA LEU A 265 -1.67 13.15 -11.53
C LEU A 265 -1.43 14.47 -10.77
N ILE A 266 -2.06 15.53 -11.22
CA ILE A 266 -1.96 16.86 -10.63
C ILE A 266 -3.32 17.23 -10.07
N ASN A 267 -3.41 17.47 -8.77
CA ASN A 267 -4.59 18.00 -8.12
C ASN A 267 -4.33 19.45 -7.67
N ILE A 268 -5.11 20.37 -8.19
CA ILE A 268 -5.05 21.80 -7.84
C ILE A 268 -6.28 22.13 -6.99
N THR A 269 -6.05 22.39 -5.72
CA THR A 269 -7.10 22.76 -4.76
C THR A 269 -7.05 24.27 -4.50
N GLY A 270 -8.19 24.91 -4.66
CA GLY A 270 -8.36 26.33 -4.35
C GLY A 270 -9.81 26.64 -4.01
N SER A 271 -10.11 27.89 -3.68
CA SER A 271 -11.46 28.37 -3.42
C SER A 271 -12.12 28.91 -4.72
N HIS A 272 -13.27 29.54 -4.58
CA HIS A 272 -14.01 30.16 -5.69
C HIS A 272 -13.25 31.30 -6.40
N ASP A 273 -12.19 31.77 -5.80
CA ASP A 273 -11.28 32.80 -6.32
C ASP A 273 -10.21 32.24 -7.27
N LEU A 274 -10.15 30.90 -7.43
CA LEU A 274 -9.21 30.23 -8.33
C LEU A 274 -9.55 30.57 -9.79
N THR A 275 -8.56 31.13 -10.50
CA THR A 275 -8.72 31.50 -11.91
C THR A 275 -8.22 30.41 -12.86
N LEU A 276 -8.72 30.43 -14.10
CA LEU A 276 -8.25 29.50 -15.14
C LEU A 276 -6.76 29.73 -15.47
N PHE A 277 -6.30 30.96 -15.40
CA PHE A 277 -4.90 31.30 -15.66
C PHE A 277 -3.96 30.73 -14.59
N GLU A 278 -4.33 30.84 -13.33
CA GLU A 278 -3.56 30.25 -12.22
C GLU A 278 -3.48 28.73 -12.33
N LEU A 279 -4.59 28.07 -12.72
CA LEU A 279 -4.61 26.62 -12.94
C LEU A 279 -3.67 26.23 -14.08
N ASP A 280 -3.71 26.95 -15.22
CA ASP A 280 -2.85 26.70 -16.37
C ASP A 280 -1.37 26.95 -16.04
N GLU A 281 -1.07 28.01 -15.31
CA GLU A 281 0.28 28.38 -14.88
C GLU A 281 0.89 27.30 -13.95
N ALA A 282 0.14 26.85 -12.94
CA ALA A 282 0.58 25.79 -12.04
C ALA A 282 0.80 24.46 -12.79
N ALA A 283 -0.13 24.09 -13.68
CA ALA A 283 -0.02 22.87 -14.47
C ALA A 283 1.17 22.91 -15.44
N ASN A 284 1.40 24.07 -16.10
CA ASN A 284 2.53 24.24 -17.02
C ASN A 284 3.86 24.19 -16.30
N ARG A 285 3.96 24.80 -15.08
CA ARG A 285 5.19 24.73 -14.28
C ARG A 285 5.57 23.30 -13.91
N ILE A 286 4.59 22.44 -13.61
CA ILE A 286 4.85 21.03 -13.33
C ILE A 286 5.21 20.29 -14.62
N ARG A 287 4.51 20.56 -15.72
CA ARG A 287 4.73 19.93 -17.02
C ARG A 287 6.16 20.14 -17.54
N GLU A 288 6.79 21.27 -17.24
CA GLU A 288 8.20 21.56 -17.61
C GLU A 288 9.21 20.59 -16.94
N GLU A 289 8.85 20.01 -15.80
CA GLU A 289 9.72 19.07 -15.06
C GLU A 289 9.42 17.60 -15.35
N VAL A 290 8.37 17.30 -16.14
CA VAL A 290 7.91 15.95 -16.45
C VAL A 290 8.36 15.55 -17.86
N ASP A 291 8.48 14.26 -18.14
CA ASP A 291 8.75 13.74 -19.46
C ASP A 291 7.63 14.15 -20.44
N PRO A 292 7.94 14.67 -21.64
CA PRO A 292 6.92 15.02 -22.65
C PRO A 292 6.00 13.86 -23.07
N GLU A 293 6.46 12.62 -22.96
CA GLU A 293 5.69 11.42 -23.28
C GLU A 293 4.85 10.90 -22.11
N ALA A 294 4.98 11.50 -20.92
CA ALA A 294 4.21 11.08 -19.75
C ALA A 294 2.73 11.42 -19.90
N ASN A 295 1.88 10.54 -19.41
CA ASN A 295 0.44 10.79 -19.32
C ASN A 295 0.14 11.73 -18.15
N ILE A 296 -0.16 12.99 -18.44
CA ILE A 296 -0.41 14.03 -17.43
C ILE A 296 -1.92 14.29 -17.34
N ILE A 297 -2.48 14.02 -16.17
CA ILE A 297 -3.88 14.29 -15.87
C ILE A 297 -3.95 15.40 -14.81
N VAL A 298 -4.71 16.45 -15.13
CA VAL A 298 -4.92 17.60 -14.25
C VAL A 298 -6.37 17.64 -13.81
N GLY A 299 -6.58 17.66 -12.51
CA GLY A 299 -7.86 17.88 -11.89
C GLY A 299 -7.85 19.07 -10.94
N SER A 300 -9.02 19.59 -10.64
CA SER A 300 -9.15 20.67 -9.64
C SER A 300 -10.22 20.34 -8.62
N THR A 301 -9.94 20.67 -7.37
CA THR A 301 -10.83 20.49 -6.24
C THR A 301 -11.19 21.83 -5.62
N LEU A 302 -12.47 22.03 -5.30
CA LEU A 302 -12.93 23.22 -4.63
C LEU A 302 -12.90 23.02 -3.11
N ASP A 303 -12.17 23.91 -2.42
CA ASP A 303 -12.10 23.98 -0.96
C ASP A 303 -12.37 25.43 -0.50
N THR A 304 -13.54 25.65 0.09
CA THR A 304 -13.96 26.99 0.51
C THR A 304 -13.14 27.56 1.68
N GLU A 305 -12.43 26.70 2.41
CA GLU A 305 -11.55 27.14 3.50
C GLU A 305 -10.21 27.69 3.01
N MET A 306 -9.89 27.51 1.73
CA MET A 306 -8.65 27.97 1.10
C MET A 306 -8.78 29.32 0.38
N GLU A 307 -9.63 30.22 0.85
CA GLU A 307 -9.76 31.56 0.24
C GLU A 307 -8.42 32.31 0.25
N GLY A 308 -8.00 32.82 -0.93
CA GLY A 308 -6.69 33.45 -1.11
C GLY A 308 -5.50 32.49 -1.17
N GLY A 309 -5.74 31.20 -0.99
CA GLY A 309 -4.73 30.13 -1.02
C GLY A 309 -4.87 29.19 -2.21
N MET A 310 -3.80 28.48 -2.50
CA MET A 310 -3.77 27.37 -3.47
C MET A 310 -2.90 26.26 -2.93
N ARG A 311 -3.38 25.01 -3.07
CA ARG A 311 -2.60 23.80 -2.83
C ARG A 311 -2.46 23.02 -4.13
N VAL A 312 -1.26 22.62 -4.41
CA VAL A 312 -0.94 21.75 -5.56
C VAL A 312 -0.40 20.45 -5.01
N SER A 313 -1.04 19.35 -5.38
CA SER A 313 -0.58 17.98 -5.05
C SER A 313 -0.24 17.25 -6.34
N VAL A 314 0.95 16.70 -6.40
CA VAL A 314 1.46 15.96 -7.56
C VAL A 314 1.72 14.52 -7.13
N VAL A 315 1.19 13.57 -7.88
CA VAL A 315 1.51 12.14 -7.75
C VAL A 315 2.13 11.69 -9.06
N ALA A 316 3.39 11.29 -9.01
CA ALA A 316 4.13 10.77 -10.15
C ALA A 316 4.20 9.25 -10.05
N THR A 317 3.78 8.53 -11.09
CA THR A 317 3.67 7.07 -11.15
C THR A 317 4.58 6.48 -12.23
N GLY A 318 4.80 5.17 -12.17
CA GLY A 318 5.59 4.47 -13.18
C GLY A 318 7.10 4.76 -13.09
N ILE A 319 7.57 5.20 -11.92
CA ILE A 319 8.96 5.54 -11.65
C ILE A 319 9.75 4.25 -11.54
N ASP A 320 10.38 3.53 -12.04
CA ASP A 320 10.98 2.18 -11.97
C ASP A 320 10.13 1.07 -12.61
N ALA A 321 9.17 1.42 -13.48
CA ALA A 321 8.53 0.39 -14.29
C ALA A 321 9.60 -0.18 -15.22
N THR A 322 10.11 -1.37 -14.90
CA THR A 322 10.88 -2.18 -15.83
C THR A 322 10.05 -2.28 -17.11
N GLU A 323 10.62 -1.91 -18.27
CA GLU A 323 9.95 -2.11 -19.55
C GLU A 323 9.36 -3.51 -19.56
N LYS A 324 8.03 -3.61 -19.74
CA LYS A 324 7.39 -4.89 -19.99
C LYS A 324 8.13 -5.48 -21.19
N THR A 325 9.01 -6.45 -20.95
CA THR A 325 9.38 -7.37 -22.01
C THR A 325 8.05 -7.93 -22.50
N ASP A 326 7.69 -7.56 -23.73
CA ASP A 326 6.52 -8.09 -24.41
C ASP A 326 6.43 -9.58 -24.13
N ASP A 327 5.51 -9.97 -23.30
CA ASP A 327 5.15 -11.36 -23.06
C ASP A 327 4.68 -11.87 -24.43
N VAL A 328 5.57 -12.61 -25.09
CA VAL A 328 5.25 -13.35 -26.31
C VAL A 328 3.94 -14.07 -26.03
N PRO A 329 2.87 -13.83 -26.79
CA PRO A 329 1.58 -14.43 -26.47
C PRO A 329 1.76 -15.94 -26.47
N VAL A 330 1.70 -16.55 -25.28
CA VAL A 330 1.63 -18.00 -25.12
C VAL A 330 0.37 -18.42 -25.85
N ALA A 331 0.55 -18.98 -27.03
CA ALA A 331 -0.52 -19.50 -27.85
C ALA A 331 -1.37 -20.42 -26.97
N ARG A 332 -2.58 -19.99 -26.64
CA ARG A 332 -3.59 -20.82 -25.99
C ARG A 332 -3.76 -22.06 -26.86
N ARG A 333 -3.18 -23.17 -26.44
CA ARG A 333 -3.48 -24.47 -27.03
C ARG A 333 -4.97 -24.71 -26.86
N SER A 334 -5.67 -24.60 -27.98
CA SER A 334 -7.07 -24.99 -28.12
C SER A 334 -7.19 -26.46 -27.66
N MET A 335 -7.90 -26.68 -26.58
CA MET A 335 -8.33 -28.00 -26.14
C MET A 335 -9.53 -28.45 -27.03
N SER A 336 -9.25 -28.81 -28.28
CA SER A 336 -10.20 -29.52 -29.14
C SER A 336 -9.42 -30.37 -30.14
N ALA A 337 -8.89 -31.50 -29.65
CA ALA A 337 -8.55 -32.61 -30.48
C ALA A 337 -9.06 -33.90 -29.80
N PRO A 338 -9.87 -34.73 -30.50
CA PRO A 338 -10.43 -35.95 -29.93
C PRO A 338 -9.36 -37.01 -29.75
N LEU A 339 -9.45 -37.72 -28.62
CA LEU A 339 -8.67 -38.89 -28.31
C LEU A 339 -9.00 -40.01 -29.30
N THR A 340 -8.15 -40.25 -30.27
CA THR A 340 -8.10 -41.51 -31.03
C THR A 340 -7.03 -42.40 -30.41
N ARG A 341 -7.54 -43.43 -29.77
CA ARG A 341 -6.76 -44.50 -29.16
C ARG A 341 -6.46 -45.52 -30.29
N THR A 342 -5.19 -45.64 -30.69
CA THR A 342 -4.73 -46.79 -31.43
C THR A 342 -3.85 -47.62 -30.53
N VAL A 343 -4.37 -48.79 -30.20
CA VAL A 343 -3.67 -49.91 -29.56
C VAL A 343 -2.98 -50.69 -30.68
N THR A 344 -1.67 -50.87 -30.63
CA THR A 344 -0.99 -51.96 -31.30
C THR A 344 -0.07 -52.61 -30.29
N ALA A 345 -0.37 -53.89 -30.06
CA ALA A 345 0.40 -54.83 -29.28
C ALA A 345 1.55 -55.38 -30.16
N GLU A 346 2.55 -55.91 -29.47
CA GLU A 346 3.69 -56.77 -29.87
C GLU A 346 4.99 -56.04 -29.59
N ASP A 347 5.93 -56.56 -28.79
CA ASP A 347 6.38 -57.94 -28.52
C ASP A 347 7.18 -58.00 -27.21
N ALA A 348 6.96 -59.07 -26.47
CA ALA A 348 7.89 -60.00 -25.81
C ALA A 348 9.05 -59.51 -24.92
N ALA A 349 8.98 -59.94 -23.68
CA ALA A 349 10.08 -60.22 -22.73
C ALA A 349 10.94 -61.43 -23.24
N PRO A 350 11.98 -61.93 -22.51
CA PRO A 350 12.48 -61.70 -21.14
C PRO A 350 14.04 -61.73 -21.01
N GLU A 351 14.59 -61.58 -19.84
CA GLU A 351 15.58 -62.45 -19.12
C GLU A 351 16.30 -61.65 -18.02
N ARG A 352 16.07 -62.03 -16.82
CA ARG A 352 16.85 -62.59 -15.70
C ARG A 352 18.36 -62.33 -15.71
N THR A 353 18.89 -61.83 -14.63
CA THR A 353 19.68 -62.63 -13.66
C THR A 353 19.85 -61.91 -12.34
N ALA A 354 19.70 -62.67 -11.30
CA ALA A 354 19.95 -62.38 -9.90
C ALA A 354 21.46 -62.50 -9.61
N GLU A 355 21.95 -61.71 -8.64
CA GLU A 355 23.02 -62.20 -7.76
C GLU A 355 22.91 -61.62 -6.37
N VAL A 356 22.89 -62.54 -5.44
CA VAL A 356 22.82 -62.45 -3.98
C VAL A 356 24.24 -62.47 -3.44
N ALA A 357 24.55 -61.62 -2.45
CA ALA A 357 25.54 -61.90 -1.41
C ALA A 357 25.26 -60.98 -0.21
N THR A 358 24.66 -61.47 0.77
CA THR A 358 25.03 -61.77 2.19
C THR A 358 26.39 -61.27 2.64
N GLU A 359 26.40 -60.45 3.72
CA GLU A 359 27.00 -60.77 5.02
C GLU A 359 26.89 -59.58 6.01
N ALA A 360 26.38 -59.86 7.17
CA ALA A 360 26.60 -59.20 8.45
C ALA A 360 27.58 -60.13 9.23
N PRO A 361 28.01 -59.90 10.45
CA PRO A 361 27.74 -58.83 11.47
C PRO A 361 29.01 -58.47 12.33
N GLY A 362 28.81 -57.66 13.36
CA GLY A 362 29.69 -57.44 14.56
C GLY A 362 30.12 -56.02 14.72
N ASP A 363 30.21 -55.34 15.82
CA ASP A 363 30.08 -55.72 17.20
C ASP A 363 30.00 -54.49 18.09
N GLU A 364 29.43 -54.60 19.18
CA GLU A 364 29.29 -53.86 20.43
C GLU A 364 30.22 -52.62 20.71
N GLY A 365 29.64 -51.63 21.40
CA GLY A 365 30.35 -50.56 22.01
C GLY A 365 29.46 -49.53 22.79
N ASN A 366 28.78 -50.04 23.77
CA ASN A 366 28.24 -49.41 24.99
C ASN A 366 29.14 -48.29 25.51
N ILE A 367 28.59 -47.09 25.82
CA ILE A 367 28.83 -46.30 27.06
C ILE A 367 27.78 -45.17 27.14
N ALA A 368 26.93 -45.22 28.10
CA ALA A 368 26.10 -44.11 28.66
C ALA A 368 26.87 -43.41 29.79
N PRO A 369 26.24 -42.49 30.51
CA PRO A 369 25.99 -41.07 30.26
C PRO A 369 26.79 -40.22 31.32
N THR A 370 26.91 -38.91 31.07
CA THR A 370 27.33 -38.02 32.15
C THR A 370 26.42 -36.81 32.25
N LEU A 371 25.69 -36.72 33.31
CA LEU A 371 25.08 -35.54 33.94
C LEU A 371 26.12 -34.47 34.28
N CYS A 372 25.83 -33.21 34.05
CA CYS A 372 26.25 -32.05 34.85
C CYS A 372 25.23 -30.93 34.60
N GLU A 373 24.38 -30.73 35.50
CA GLU A 373 24.28 -29.76 36.58
C GLU A 373 23.81 -28.37 36.18
N ALA A 374 22.69 -28.07 36.74
CA ALA A 374 22.00 -26.81 36.88
C ALA A 374 22.90 -25.71 37.44
N ASN A 375 22.73 -24.49 36.97
CA ASN A 375 22.98 -23.34 37.81
C ASN A 375 21.83 -22.29 37.62
N ALA A 376 21.02 -22.25 38.66
CA ALA A 376 20.04 -21.23 38.94
C ALA A 376 20.77 -19.92 39.30
N TYR A 377 20.36 -18.81 38.73
CA TYR A 377 20.64 -17.52 39.29
C TYR A 377 19.34 -16.75 39.55
N VAL A 378 19.17 -16.54 40.85
CA VAL A 378 18.07 -15.83 41.51
C VAL A 378 18.29 -14.33 41.36
N ALA A 379 17.21 -13.61 41.16
CA ALA A 379 17.11 -12.16 41.15
C ALA A 379 17.39 -11.54 42.51
N PRO A 380 17.63 -10.24 42.61
CA PRO A 380 16.93 -9.48 43.63
C PRO A 380 16.11 -8.32 43.08
N HIS A 381 14.97 -8.18 43.73
CA HIS A 381 14.13 -6.99 43.85
C HIS A 381 14.95 -5.78 44.29
N ASP A 382 14.69 -4.58 43.76
CA ASP A 382 14.12 -3.41 44.42
C ASP A 382 14.41 -2.10 43.66
N ALA A 383 13.32 -1.31 43.59
CA ALA A 383 13.20 0.14 43.68
C ALA A 383 13.76 1.05 42.54
N TRP A 384 12.89 1.63 41.80
CA TRP A 384 12.33 3.03 41.78
C TRP A 384 11.49 3.22 40.51
#